data_e6dd1adb1f4708328976f9a08ef777d4
#
_entry.id   e6dd1adb1f4708328976f9a08ef777d4
#
_cell.length_a   1.000
_cell.length_b   1.000
_cell.length_c   1.000
_cell.angle_alpha   90.00
_cell.angle_beta   90.00
_cell.angle_gamma   90.00
#
_symmetry.space_group_name_H-M   'P 1'
#
loop_
_entity.id
_entity.type
_entity.pdbx_description
1 polymer ?
#
loop_
_entity_poly.entity_id
_entity_poly.type
_entity_poly.pdbx_seq_one_letter_code
_entity_poly.pdbx_strand_id
1 'polypeptide(L)'
;MKFDDSQKQELLEYARRSLINIVKDGKRIEEDCPDSNYLESAGVFVTLYKNKELRGCVGYIEPYTSIWDSILDNTIAAATNDIRFTDVLPEELEDIWLEISILTPPKECKLEEIEVGKNGVVIQQGANKATYLPQVWESMPEKNKFLDSLCLKAGLDNNCWQNKTTVIKKYEAIVFSE
;
A
#
# COMPACT_ATOMS: atom_id res chain seq x y z
N MET A 1 1.13 -16.36 3.55
CA MET A 1 1.85 -15.66 2.48
C MET A 1 3.26 -15.36 2.94
N LYS A 2 4.27 -15.78 2.20
CA LYS A 2 5.69 -15.46 2.42
C LYS A 2 6.36 -15.43 1.05
N PHE A 3 7.27 -14.50 0.85
CA PHE A 3 8.09 -14.39 -0.35
C PHE A 3 9.56 -14.46 0.05
N ASP A 4 10.33 -15.25 -0.66
CA ASP A 4 11.79 -15.22 -0.53
C ASP A 4 12.38 -14.00 -1.25
N ASP A 5 13.69 -13.80 -1.11
CA ASP A 5 14.33 -12.60 -1.65
C ASP A 5 14.36 -12.59 -3.20
N SER A 6 14.39 -13.77 -3.85
CA SER A 6 14.32 -13.87 -5.31
C SER A 6 12.95 -13.47 -5.82
N GLN A 7 11.89 -13.93 -5.14
CA GLN A 7 10.51 -13.58 -5.48
C GLN A 7 10.23 -12.08 -5.30
N LYS A 8 10.73 -11.48 -4.21
CA LYS A 8 10.61 -10.02 -4.00
C LYS A 8 11.32 -9.24 -5.09
N GLN A 9 12.54 -9.67 -5.46
CA GLN A 9 13.31 -9.03 -6.51
C GLN A 9 12.58 -9.10 -7.86
N GLU A 10 12.01 -10.24 -8.22
CA GLU A 10 11.21 -10.44 -9.43
C GLU A 10 10.00 -9.50 -9.48
N LEU A 11 9.27 -9.34 -8.37
CA LEU A 11 8.15 -8.41 -8.28
C LEU A 11 8.58 -6.93 -8.41
N LEU A 12 9.73 -6.56 -7.84
CA LEU A 12 10.30 -5.21 -8.00
C LEU A 12 10.71 -4.94 -9.45
N GLU A 13 11.37 -5.90 -10.10
CA GLU A 13 11.74 -5.78 -11.50
C GLU A 13 10.51 -5.67 -12.42
N TYR A 14 9.45 -6.41 -12.11
CA TYR A 14 8.18 -6.30 -12.81
C TYR A 14 7.55 -4.91 -12.65
N ALA A 15 7.50 -4.39 -11.43
CA ALA A 15 7.02 -3.03 -11.17
C ALA A 15 7.90 -1.99 -11.89
N ARG A 16 9.21 -2.15 -11.90
CA ARG A 16 10.16 -1.25 -12.60
C ARG A 16 9.92 -1.24 -14.11
N ARG A 17 9.77 -2.41 -14.73
CA ARG A 17 9.44 -2.50 -16.16
C ARG A 17 8.09 -1.86 -16.47
N SER A 18 7.10 -2.07 -15.60
CA SER A 18 5.76 -1.45 -15.72
C SER A 18 5.84 0.06 -15.67
N LEU A 19 6.60 0.61 -14.71
CA LEU A 19 6.82 2.05 -14.57
C LEU A 19 7.49 2.65 -15.82
N ILE A 20 8.55 2.03 -16.31
CA ILE A 20 9.30 2.51 -17.49
C ILE A 20 8.38 2.54 -18.70
N ASN A 21 7.63 1.47 -18.95
CA ASN A 21 6.77 1.38 -20.13
C ASN A 21 5.62 2.38 -20.11
N ILE A 22 4.96 2.54 -18.95
CA ILE A 22 3.85 3.49 -18.88
C ILE A 22 4.34 4.93 -19.03
N VAL A 23 5.48 5.27 -18.45
CA VAL A 23 6.02 6.64 -18.49
C VAL A 23 6.62 7.00 -19.84
N LYS A 24 7.36 6.05 -20.49
CA LYS A 24 8.01 6.33 -21.79
C LYS A 24 7.09 6.14 -22.98
N ASP A 25 6.29 5.07 -22.96
CA ASP A 25 5.54 4.61 -24.13
C ASP A 25 4.02 4.79 -23.99
N GLY A 26 3.54 5.16 -22.80
CA GLY A 26 2.11 5.26 -22.49
C GLY A 26 1.38 3.91 -22.58
N LYS A 27 2.10 2.81 -22.43
CA LYS A 27 1.56 1.46 -22.63
C LYS A 27 1.70 0.59 -21.38
N ARG A 28 0.65 -0.19 -21.13
CA ARG A 28 0.67 -1.28 -20.17
C ARG A 28 1.52 -2.42 -20.73
N ILE A 29 2.36 -3.04 -19.92
CA ILE A 29 3.05 -4.28 -20.31
C ILE A 29 2.10 -5.47 -20.23
N GLU A 30 2.31 -6.45 -21.10
CA GLU A 30 1.59 -7.73 -21.11
C GLU A 30 2.64 -8.83 -20.88
N GLU A 31 2.70 -9.35 -19.67
CA GLU A 31 3.61 -10.41 -19.27
C GLU A 31 2.84 -11.50 -18.52
N ASP A 32 3.09 -12.75 -18.84
CA ASP A 32 2.53 -13.89 -18.11
C ASP A 32 3.10 -13.95 -16.69
N CYS A 33 2.26 -14.30 -15.73
CA CYS A 33 2.68 -14.45 -14.34
C CYS A 33 3.61 -15.68 -14.20
N PRO A 34 4.87 -15.50 -13.75
CA PRO A 34 5.85 -16.59 -13.74
C PRO A 34 5.72 -17.54 -12.55
N ASP A 35 5.08 -17.13 -11.45
CA ASP A 35 4.95 -17.90 -10.21
C ASP A 35 3.50 -17.92 -9.73
N SER A 36 2.97 -19.10 -9.46
CA SER A 36 1.60 -19.29 -8.96
C SER A 36 1.33 -18.57 -7.63
N ASN A 37 2.35 -18.30 -6.81
CA ASN A 37 2.20 -17.54 -5.56
C ASN A 37 1.76 -16.10 -5.82
N TYR A 38 2.10 -15.53 -6.99
CA TYR A 38 1.69 -14.17 -7.37
C TYR A 38 0.25 -14.11 -7.88
N LEU A 39 -0.37 -15.27 -8.15
CA LEU A 39 -1.79 -15.36 -8.48
C LEU A 39 -2.70 -15.32 -7.25
N GLU A 40 -2.14 -15.44 -6.03
CA GLU A 40 -2.91 -15.20 -4.82
C GLU A 40 -3.41 -13.77 -4.78
N SER A 41 -4.58 -13.56 -4.17
CA SER A 41 -5.16 -12.23 -4.00
C SER A 41 -4.77 -11.64 -2.64
N ALA A 42 -4.26 -10.41 -2.66
CA ALA A 42 -3.90 -9.66 -1.46
C ALA A 42 -4.13 -8.16 -1.67
N GLY A 43 -4.20 -7.39 -0.59
CA GLY A 43 -4.05 -5.94 -0.68
C GLY A 43 -2.61 -5.62 -1.09
N VAL A 44 -2.44 -4.72 -2.05
CA VAL A 44 -1.12 -4.30 -2.54
C VAL A 44 -1.07 -2.79 -2.63
N PHE A 45 0.05 -2.21 -2.21
CA PHE A 45 0.39 -0.82 -2.46
C PHE A 45 1.71 -0.75 -3.20
N VAL A 46 1.80 0.18 -4.14
CA VAL A 46 3.06 0.56 -4.79
C VAL A 46 3.33 2.02 -4.46
N THR A 47 4.51 2.28 -3.93
CA THR A 47 4.97 3.61 -3.55
C THR A 47 6.19 3.99 -4.39
N LEU A 48 6.14 5.18 -4.93
CA LEU A 48 7.24 5.82 -5.66
C LEU A 48 7.83 6.90 -4.77
N TYR A 49 9.13 6.85 -4.58
CA TYR A 49 9.91 7.90 -3.90
C TYR A 49 10.86 8.57 -4.88
N LYS A 50 11.07 9.86 -4.74
CA LYS A 50 12.11 10.62 -5.42
C LYS A 50 12.89 11.44 -4.39
N ASN A 51 14.21 11.29 -4.35
CA ASN A 51 15.06 11.94 -3.35
C ASN A 51 14.59 11.70 -1.89
N LYS A 52 14.10 10.49 -1.60
CA LYS A 52 13.52 10.08 -0.31
C LYS A 52 12.18 10.74 0.04
N GLU A 53 11.61 11.54 -0.84
CA GLU A 53 10.29 12.13 -0.66
C GLU A 53 9.24 11.32 -1.43
N LEU A 54 8.02 11.27 -0.90
CA LEU A 54 6.90 10.61 -1.57
C LEU A 54 6.62 11.28 -2.91
N ARG A 55 6.59 10.49 -4.00
CA ARG A 55 6.31 10.95 -5.36
C ARG A 55 5.01 10.37 -5.94
N GLY A 56 4.53 9.26 -5.40
CA GLY A 56 3.26 8.64 -5.74
C GLY A 56 3.03 7.41 -4.87
N CYS A 57 1.78 7.12 -4.51
CA CYS A 57 1.44 5.92 -3.74
C CYS A 57 -0.01 5.57 -3.98
N VAL A 58 -0.25 4.43 -4.61
CA VAL A 58 -1.60 3.91 -4.86
C VAL A 58 -1.66 2.43 -4.47
N GLY A 59 -2.82 2.01 -3.99
CA GLY A 59 -3.06 0.64 -3.61
C GLY A 59 -4.43 0.38 -3.02
N TYR A 60 -4.69 -0.87 -2.73
CA TYR A 60 -5.95 -1.35 -2.16
C TYR A 60 -5.70 -2.20 -0.94
N ILE A 61 -6.54 -2.04 0.09
CA ILE A 61 -6.48 -2.83 1.33
C ILE A 61 -7.11 -4.20 1.11
N GLU A 62 -8.26 -4.22 0.45
CA GLU A 62 -9.00 -5.44 0.16
C GLU A 62 -8.57 -5.98 -1.20
N PRO A 63 -8.23 -7.27 -1.28
CA PRO A 63 -7.84 -7.88 -2.54
C PRO A 63 -9.02 -7.91 -3.50
N TYR A 64 -8.83 -7.46 -4.73
CA TYR A 64 -9.82 -7.58 -5.80
C TYR A 64 -9.28 -8.32 -7.03
N THR A 65 -7.96 -8.46 -7.14
CA THR A 65 -7.29 -9.23 -8.20
C THR A 65 -6.02 -9.89 -7.65
N SER A 66 -5.25 -10.54 -8.50
CA SER A 66 -3.98 -11.18 -8.14
C SER A 66 -2.94 -10.15 -7.66
N ILE A 67 -1.94 -10.59 -6.92
CA ILE A 67 -0.78 -9.75 -6.55
C ILE A 67 -0.08 -9.24 -7.81
N TRP A 68 0.10 -10.10 -8.81
CA TRP A 68 0.72 -9.76 -10.09
C TRP A 68 0.03 -8.60 -10.78
N ASP A 69 -1.28 -8.73 -11.01
CA ASP A 69 -2.07 -7.67 -11.63
C ASP A 69 -2.15 -6.42 -10.77
N SER A 70 -2.27 -6.58 -9.44
CA SER A 70 -2.31 -5.45 -8.50
C SER A 70 -1.03 -4.62 -8.53
N ILE A 71 0.14 -5.26 -8.65
CA ILE A 71 1.42 -4.55 -8.78
C ILE A 71 1.45 -3.73 -10.07
N LEU A 72 1.04 -4.32 -11.20
CA LEU A 72 0.98 -3.61 -12.48
C LEU A 72 0.03 -2.41 -12.40
N ASP A 73 -1.20 -2.63 -11.96
CA ASP A 73 -2.23 -1.59 -11.89
C ASP A 73 -1.83 -0.45 -10.96
N ASN A 74 -1.30 -0.79 -9.77
CA ASN A 74 -0.92 0.20 -8.78
C ASN A 74 0.37 0.94 -9.16
N THR A 75 1.30 0.30 -9.88
CA THR A 75 2.48 0.99 -10.42
C THR A 75 2.07 2.06 -11.43
N ILE A 76 1.19 1.70 -12.37
CA ILE A 76 0.66 2.64 -13.35
C ILE A 76 -0.08 3.77 -12.64
N ALA A 77 -0.99 3.43 -11.72
CA ALA A 77 -1.78 4.42 -10.99
C ALA A 77 -0.91 5.34 -10.11
N ALA A 78 0.13 4.84 -9.47
CA ALA A 78 1.06 5.66 -8.67
C ALA A 78 1.86 6.64 -9.55
N ALA A 79 2.11 6.27 -10.82
CA ALA A 79 2.83 7.12 -11.75
C ALA A 79 1.95 8.16 -12.45
N THR A 80 0.64 7.88 -12.66
CA THR A 80 -0.22 8.67 -13.55
C THR A 80 -1.57 9.08 -12.98
N ASN A 81 -1.99 8.53 -11.85
CA ASN A 81 -3.33 8.72 -11.30
C ASN A 81 -3.37 9.11 -9.82
N ASP A 82 -2.22 9.35 -9.18
CA ASP A 82 -2.19 9.88 -7.82
C ASP A 82 -2.48 11.38 -7.83
N ILE A 83 -3.71 11.74 -7.46
CA ILE A 83 -4.22 13.13 -7.54
C ILE A 83 -3.42 14.16 -6.74
N ARG A 84 -2.50 13.72 -5.87
CA ARG A 84 -1.62 14.60 -5.08
C ARG A 84 -0.43 15.10 -5.90
N PHE A 85 -0.13 14.46 -7.03
CA PHE A 85 1.05 14.70 -7.85
C PHE A 85 0.68 14.82 -9.33
N THR A 86 1.55 15.43 -10.11
CA THR A 86 1.50 15.36 -11.57
C THR A 86 2.04 14.01 -12.04
N ASP A 87 1.72 13.61 -13.26
CA ASP A 87 2.25 12.39 -13.86
C ASP A 87 3.79 12.37 -13.79
N VAL A 88 4.36 11.18 -13.60
CA VAL A 88 5.82 10.99 -13.59
C VAL A 88 6.36 11.23 -14.99
N LEU A 89 7.42 12.03 -15.09
CA LEU A 89 8.07 12.35 -16.36
C LEU A 89 9.24 11.39 -16.66
N PRO A 90 9.58 11.15 -17.94
CA PRO A 90 10.67 10.24 -18.32
C PRO A 90 12.02 10.55 -17.68
N GLU A 91 12.34 11.83 -17.49
CA GLU A 91 13.57 12.30 -16.84
C GLU A 91 13.63 12.01 -15.33
N GLU A 92 12.51 11.65 -14.70
CA GLU A 92 12.48 11.30 -13.28
C GLU A 92 12.79 9.83 -13.01
N LEU A 93 12.72 8.95 -14.03
CA LEU A 93 12.76 7.50 -13.86
C LEU A 93 14.04 6.99 -13.17
N GLU A 94 15.19 7.64 -13.39
CA GLU A 94 16.45 7.26 -12.77
C GLU A 94 16.55 7.64 -11.30
N ASP A 95 15.78 8.66 -10.87
CA ASP A 95 15.73 9.15 -9.50
C ASP A 95 14.61 8.49 -8.68
N ILE A 96 13.69 7.75 -9.33
CA ILE A 96 12.59 7.07 -8.66
C ILE A 96 13.05 5.76 -8.05
N TRP A 97 12.65 5.55 -6.81
CA TRP A 97 12.81 4.33 -6.03
C TRP A 97 11.46 3.72 -5.72
N LEU A 98 11.32 2.43 -5.95
CA LEU A 98 10.08 1.68 -5.79
C LEU A 98 10.03 0.94 -4.45
N GLU A 99 8.88 0.97 -3.80
CA GLU A 99 8.54 0.14 -2.65
C GLU A 99 7.20 -0.57 -2.89
N ILE A 100 7.14 -1.85 -2.60
CA ILE A 100 5.92 -2.66 -2.66
C ILE A 100 5.55 -3.10 -1.25
N SER A 101 4.27 -2.93 -0.90
CA SER A 101 3.68 -3.44 0.35
C SER A 101 2.57 -4.43 0.01
N ILE A 102 2.74 -5.71 0.38
CA ILE A 102 1.73 -6.76 0.23
C ILE A 102 1.12 -7.02 1.60
N LEU A 103 -0.20 -6.89 1.70
CA LEU A 103 -0.91 -6.91 2.98
C LEU A 103 -1.48 -8.29 3.29
N THR A 104 -1.36 -8.71 4.55
CA THR A 104 -2.17 -9.84 5.03
C THR A 104 -3.65 -9.43 5.11
N PRO A 105 -4.60 -10.36 4.96
CA PRO A 105 -6.01 -10.03 5.08
C PRO A 105 -6.33 -9.36 6.43
N PRO A 106 -7.01 -8.20 6.42
CA PRO A 106 -7.37 -7.50 7.66
C PRO A 106 -8.30 -8.34 8.53
N LYS A 107 -7.96 -8.48 9.83
CA LYS A 107 -8.74 -9.23 10.82
C LYS A 107 -9.22 -8.31 11.92
N GLU A 108 -10.48 -8.46 12.34
CA GLU A 108 -11.00 -7.73 13.50
C GLU A 108 -10.15 -8.03 14.73
N CYS A 109 -9.91 -6.99 15.52
CA CYS A 109 -9.08 -7.09 16.70
C CYS A 109 -9.54 -6.12 17.79
N LYS A 110 -9.08 -6.39 19.03
CA LYS A 110 -9.18 -5.43 20.13
C LYS A 110 -8.01 -4.45 20.07
N LEU A 111 -8.16 -3.31 20.74
CA LEU A 111 -7.13 -2.28 20.80
C LEU A 111 -5.79 -2.78 21.37
N GLU A 112 -5.86 -3.67 22.37
CA GLU A 112 -4.69 -4.24 23.03
C GLU A 112 -3.86 -5.13 22.10
N GLU A 113 -4.50 -5.69 21.08
CA GLU A 113 -3.85 -6.59 20.10
C GLU A 113 -3.13 -5.85 18.98
N ILE A 114 -3.28 -4.52 18.89
CA ILE A 114 -2.55 -3.70 17.91
C ILE A 114 -1.12 -3.49 18.43
N GLU A 115 -0.15 -3.97 17.67
CA GLU A 115 1.28 -3.80 17.93
C GLU A 115 1.81 -2.58 17.17
N VAL A 116 2.28 -1.57 17.92
CA VAL A 116 2.90 -0.34 17.37
C VAL A 116 4.14 -0.72 16.54
N GLY A 117 4.28 -0.12 15.38
CA GLY A 117 5.39 -0.39 14.45
C GLY A 117 5.22 -1.64 13.59
N LYS A 118 4.23 -2.49 13.87
CA LYS A 118 4.05 -3.77 13.16
C LYS A 118 2.73 -3.84 12.39
N ASN A 119 1.63 -3.43 13.03
CA ASN A 119 0.32 -3.58 12.43
C ASN A 119 -0.11 -2.34 11.65
N GLY A 120 -0.58 -2.54 10.42
CA GLY A 120 -1.50 -1.61 9.80
C GLY A 120 -2.89 -1.72 10.45
N VAL A 121 -3.63 -0.63 10.45
CA VAL A 121 -4.93 -0.55 11.10
C VAL A 121 -5.98 -0.02 10.14
N VAL A 122 -7.13 -0.68 10.10
CA VAL A 122 -8.34 -0.20 9.43
C VAL A 122 -9.34 0.23 10.50
N ILE A 123 -9.94 1.41 10.34
CA ILE A 123 -11.10 1.86 11.09
C ILE A 123 -12.28 1.95 10.14
N GLN A 124 -13.44 1.41 10.58
CA GLN A 124 -14.67 1.48 9.81
C GLN A 124 -15.86 1.72 10.75
N GLN A 125 -16.69 2.71 10.38
CA GLN A 125 -17.97 2.97 11.04
C GLN A 125 -19.02 3.31 9.96
N GLY A 126 -19.96 2.39 9.74
CA GLY A 126 -20.89 2.51 8.63
C GLY A 126 -20.15 2.53 7.26
N ALA A 127 -20.40 3.56 6.45
CA ALA A 127 -19.74 3.77 5.16
C ALA A 127 -18.34 4.40 5.28
N ASN A 128 -18.03 5.01 6.42
CA ASN A 128 -16.76 5.69 6.65
C ASN A 128 -15.66 4.66 6.97
N LYS A 129 -14.58 4.69 6.17
CA LYS A 129 -13.48 3.74 6.30
C LYS A 129 -12.15 4.40 5.95
N ALA A 130 -11.13 4.13 6.73
CA ALA A 130 -9.76 4.51 6.43
C ALA A 130 -8.76 3.48 6.93
N THR A 131 -7.55 3.54 6.42
CA THR A 131 -6.42 2.73 6.89
C THR A 131 -5.16 3.56 7.01
N TYR A 132 -4.28 3.12 7.90
CA TYR A 132 -2.87 3.45 7.93
C TYR A 132 -2.03 2.18 7.81
N LEU A 133 -1.01 2.23 6.95
CA LEU A 133 0.01 1.19 6.82
C LEU A 133 0.93 1.19 8.05
N PRO A 134 1.64 0.08 8.32
CA PRO A 134 2.57 0.01 9.45
C PRO A 134 3.64 1.11 9.47
N GLN A 135 4.10 1.58 8.29
CA GLN A 135 5.13 2.62 8.18
C GLN A 135 4.70 3.96 8.82
N VAL A 136 3.40 4.22 8.93
CA VAL A 136 2.88 5.46 9.55
C VAL A 136 3.27 5.56 11.04
N TRP A 137 3.54 4.42 11.70
CA TRP A 137 4.02 4.42 13.09
C TRP A 137 5.35 5.14 13.26
N GLU A 138 6.20 5.22 12.24
CA GLU A 138 7.49 5.92 12.31
C GLU A 138 7.31 7.41 12.57
N SER A 139 6.28 8.02 11.94
CA SER A 139 5.95 9.42 12.13
C SER A 139 4.97 9.67 13.28
N MET A 140 4.26 8.63 13.72
CA MET A 140 3.19 8.74 14.73
C MET A 140 3.20 7.55 15.70
N PRO A 141 4.23 7.44 16.56
CA PRO A 141 4.43 6.27 17.43
C PRO A 141 3.44 6.16 18.60
N GLU A 142 2.74 7.24 18.92
CA GLU A 142 1.75 7.24 20.00
C GLU A 142 0.41 6.65 19.53
N LYS A 143 0.04 5.49 20.09
CA LYS A 143 -1.14 4.71 19.66
C LYS A 143 -2.43 5.53 19.62
N ASN A 144 -2.69 6.34 20.64
CA ASN A 144 -3.90 7.14 20.68
C ASN A 144 -3.90 8.21 19.57
N LYS A 145 -2.81 8.92 19.38
CA LYS A 145 -2.69 9.91 18.31
C LYS A 145 -2.83 9.29 16.92
N PHE A 146 -2.25 8.11 16.73
CA PHE A 146 -2.40 7.34 15.49
C PHE A 146 -3.86 7.00 15.21
N LEU A 147 -4.58 6.48 16.22
CA LEU A 147 -5.98 6.11 16.09
C LEU A 147 -6.90 7.33 15.91
N ASP A 148 -6.64 8.43 16.64
CA ASP A 148 -7.37 9.69 16.48
C ASP A 148 -7.20 10.25 15.06
N SER A 149 -5.98 10.29 14.57
CA SER A 149 -5.66 10.73 13.20
C SER A 149 -6.32 9.84 12.15
N LEU A 150 -6.34 8.52 12.39
CA LEU A 150 -6.99 7.57 11.50
C LEU A 150 -8.52 7.76 11.48
N CYS A 151 -9.14 8.07 12.62
CA CYS A 151 -10.56 8.44 12.69
C CYS A 151 -10.86 9.68 11.83
N LEU A 152 -10.06 10.75 11.99
CA LEU A 152 -10.21 11.96 11.18
C LEU A 152 -10.03 11.67 9.68
N LYS A 153 -9.07 10.82 9.31
CA LYS A 153 -8.88 10.37 7.92
C LYS A 153 -10.11 9.65 7.38
N ALA A 154 -10.83 8.91 8.25
CA ALA A 154 -12.09 8.25 7.88
C ALA A 154 -13.28 9.22 7.80
N GLY A 155 -13.10 10.49 8.11
CA GLY A 155 -14.21 11.47 8.20
C GLY A 155 -15.05 11.31 9.45
N LEU A 156 -14.49 10.77 10.53
CA LEU A 156 -15.12 10.54 11.82
C LEU A 156 -14.51 11.46 12.89
N ASP A 157 -15.14 11.51 14.07
CA ASP A 157 -14.60 12.22 15.24
C ASP A 157 -13.27 11.57 15.68
N ASN A 158 -12.34 12.36 16.22
CA ASN A 158 -10.99 11.93 16.58
C ASN A 158 -10.91 10.75 17.56
N ASN A 159 -11.92 10.51 18.36
CA ASN A 159 -11.98 9.39 19.32
C ASN A 159 -12.94 8.27 18.88
N CYS A 160 -13.25 8.19 17.59
CA CYS A 160 -14.21 7.21 17.05
C CYS A 160 -13.85 5.75 17.39
N TRP A 161 -12.56 5.46 17.60
CA TRP A 161 -12.08 4.13 17.98
C TRP A 161 -12.55 3.64 19.36
N GLN A 162 -13.07 4.54 20.20
CA GLN A 162 -13.71 4.20 21.50
C GLN A 162 -15.20 3.87 21.35
N ASN A 163 -15.78 4.14 20.19
CA ASN A 163 -17.20 3.90 19.96
C ASN A 163 -17.45 2.42 19.68
N LYS A 164 -18.48 1.85 20.32
CA LYS A 164 -18.88 0.45 20.17
C LYS A 164 -19.33 0.08 18.73
N THR A 165 -19.70 1.06 17.92
CA THR A 165 -20.10 0.87 16.53
C THR A 165 -18.92 0.92 15.55
N THR A 166 -17.72 1.23 16.04
CA THR A 166 -16.50 1.27 15.21
C THR A 166 -15.86 -0.12 15.17
N VAL A 167 -15.69 -0.64 13.99
CA VAL A 167 -14.95 -1.87 13.72
C VAL A 167 -13.48 -1.51 13.49
N ILE A 168 -12.61 -2.16 14.24
CA ILE A 168 -11.16 -2.01 14.10
C ILE A 168 -10.60 -3.33 13.60
N LYS A 169 -9.82 -3.26 12.52
CA LYS A 169 -9.11 -4.43 11.98
C LYS A 169 -7.62 -4.12 11.95
N LYS A 170 -6.81 -5.15 12.19
CA LYS A 170 -5.36 -5.10 12.00
C LYS A 170 -4.89 -6.01 10.87
N TYR A 171 -3.77 -5.67 10.27
CA TYR A 171 -3.08 -6.47 9.28
C TYR A 171 -1.57 -6.27 9.40
N GLU A 172 -0.79 -7.13 8.76
CA GLU A 172 0.65 -6.97 8.59
C GLU A 172 0.95 -6.67 7.13
N ALA A 173 2.07 -6.02 6.87
CA ALA A 173 2.56 -5.77 5.53
C ALA A 173 3.92 -6.45 5.34
N ILE A 174 4.08 -7.14 4.21
CA ILE A 174 5.39 -7.57 3.71
C ILE A 174 5.87 -6.42 2.83
N VAL A 175 6.86 -5.67 3.32
CA VAL A 175 7.40 -4.48 2.64
C VAL A 175 8.77 -4.81 2.09
N PHE A 176 9.02 -4.45 0.84
CA PHE A 176 10.31 -4.60 0.18
C PHE A 176 10.47 -3.54 -0.90
N SER A 177 11.72 -3.18 -1.17
CA SER A 177 12.07 -2.04 -2.02
C SER A 177 13.38 -2.29 -2.77
N GLU A 178 13.64 -1.53 -3.78
CA GLU A 178 14.89 -1.53 -4.55
C GLU A 178 16.12 -1.17 -3.72
#